data_82deb7a425f89358288e46256ba65bb4
#
_entry.id   82deb7a425f89358288e46256ba65bb4
#
_cell.length_a   1.000
_cell.length_b   1.000
_cell.length_c   1.000
_cell.angle_alpha   90.00
_cell.angle_beta   90.00
_cell.angle_gamma   90.00
#
_symmetry.space_group_name_H-M   'P 1'
#
loop_
_entity.id
_entity.type
_entity.pdbx_description
1 polymer ?
#
loop_
_entity_poly.entity_id
_entity_poly.type
_entity_poly.pdbx_seq_one_letter_code
_entity_poly.pdbx_strand_id
1 'polypeptide(L)'
;MTNLSLFAISHIFALSFCLVNITTIAETDIKLPEIQIHNVLSESAAPVKVQITGKPVILLKYNDLYKWNVTRNEIIYSTAIFGHYSANWHAFDPSSDAGHAISFWWITTDGIFQSFDNNNYELRAKWVGDEW
;
A
#
# COMPACT_ATOMS: atom_id res chain seq x y z
N MET A 1 21.41 -43.13 16.31
CA MET A 1 21.32 -43.07 16.23
C MET A 1 21.12 -42.72 16.24
N THR A 2 21.44 -42.45 16.21
CA THR A 2 21.39 -42.14 16.15
C THR A 2 21.19 -41.65 16.04
N ASN A 3 21.44 -41.56 15.86
CA ASN A 3 21.33 -41.17 15.68
C ASN A 3 21.18 -40.50 15.71
N LEU A 4 21.31 -40.21 15.55
CA LEU A 4 21.25 -39.70 15.45
C LEU A 4 21.13 -39.17 15.51
N SER A 5 21.59 -39.26 15.59
CA SER A 5 21.63 -38.97 15.56
C SER A 5 21.39 -38.39 15.28
N LEU A 6 21.55 -38.22 14.96
CA LEU A 6 21.49 -37.90 14.58
C LEU A 6 21.13 -37.38 14.61
N PHE A 7 21.30 -37.30 14.71
CA PHE A 7 21.18 -37.00 14.72
C PHE A 7 21.23 -36.42 15.02
N ALA A 8 21.61 -36.13 15.14
CA ALA A 8 21.88 -35.79 15.33
C ALA A 8 22.04 -35.15 15.07
N ILE A 9 22.26 -35.00 14.94
CA ILE A 9 22.54 -34.67 14.71
C ILE A 9 22.32 -34.02 14.45
N SER A 10 22.52 -33.97 14.53
CA SER A 10 22.46 -33.73 14.31
C SER A 10 22.11 -33.08 14.33
N HIS A 11 22.26 -32.80 14.54
CA HIS A 11 22.11 -32.41 14.63
C HIS A 11 22.18 -31.68 14.59
N ILE A 12 22.53 -31.45 14.75
CA ILE A 12 22.85 -31.06 14.65
C ILE A 12 22.92 -30.45 14.18
N PHE A 13 23.06 -30.00 13.89
CA PHE A 13 23.19 -29.74 13.44
C PHE A 13 22.89 -29.13 13.20
N ALA A 14 23.21 -28.96 13.30
CA ALA A 14 23.10 -28.66 13.02
C ALA A 14 22.76 -27.96 13.04
N LEU A 15 22.79 -27.71 13.28
CA LEU A 15 22.65 -27.16 13.38
C LEU A 15 22.76 -26.29 13.15
N SER A 16 23.17 -26.05 13.17
CA SER A 16 23.35 -25.24 12.99
C SER A 16 23.25 -24.59 12.12
N PHE A 17 23.04 -24.56 11.59
CA PHE A 17 22.97 -24.32 10.85
C PHE A 17 22.34 -23.79 10.47
N CYS A 18 22.33 -23.72 10.49
CA CYS A 18 21.79 -23.36 10.15
C CYS A 18 20.91 -22.59 10.29
N LEU A 19 20.67 -22.34 10.49
CA LEU A 19 19.78 -21.67 11.11
C LEU A 19 19.61 -20.28 10.85
N VAL A 20 20.38 -19.70 10.51
CA VAL A 20 20.55 -18.33 10.10
C VAL A 20 19.68 -17.94 8.97
N ASN A 21 19.38 -18.81 8.11
CA ASN A 21 18.64 -18.52 6.90
C ASN A 21 17.19 -18.26 7.14
N ILE A 22 16.69 -18.57 8.30
CA ILE A 22 15.28 -18.45 8.59
C ILE A 22 14.83 -17.00 8.54
N THR A 23 15.63 -16.10 9.05
CA THR A 23 15.29 -14.69 9.05
C THR A 23 15.13 -14.15 7.65
N THR A 24 16.03 -14.51 6.76
CA THR A 24 15.97 -14.08 5.37
C THR A 24 14.69 -14.56 4.71
N ILE A 25 14.31 -15.80 4.96
CA ILE A 25 13.12 -16.36 4.36
C ILE A 25 11.89 -15.61 4.84
N ALA A 26 11.84 -15.25 6.12
CA ALA A 26 10.71 -14.51 6.66
C ALA A 26 10.53 -13.17 5.95
N GLU A 27 11.64 -12.51 5.60
CA GLU A 27 11.56 -11.22 4.93
C GLU A 27 10.97 -11.34 3.54
N THR A 28 11.25 -12.45 2.84
CA THR A 28 10.74 -12.62 1.50
C THR A 28 9.26 -12.98 1.47
N ASP A 29 8.69 -13.30 2.64
CA ASP A 29 7.29 -13.68 2.71
C ASP A 29 6.36 -12.50 2.92
N ILE A 30 6.90 -11.27 3.02
CA ILE A 30 6.06 -10.09 3.18
C ILE A 30 5.25 -9.89 1.91
N LYS A 31 3.93 -9.85 2.07
CA LYS A 31 3.02 -9.65 0.97
C LYS A 31 2.79 -8.16 0.79
N LEU A 32 3.06 -7.66 -0.41
CA LEU A 32 2.85 -6.26 -0.75
C LEU A 32 1.60 -6.16 -1.63
N PRO A 33 0.75 -5.16 -1.40
CA PRO A 33 -0.53 -5.09 -2.07
C PRO A 33 -0.45 -4.47 -3.45
N GLU A 34 -1.53 -4.67 -4.21
CA GLU A 34 -1.86 -3.81 -5.33
C GLU A 34 -2.57 -2.59 -4.78
N ILE A 35 -2.21 -1.41 -5.28
CA ILE A 35 -2.88 -0.17 -4.91
C ILE A 35 -3.85 0.19 -6.03
N GLN A 36 -5.08 0.56 -5.67
CA GLN A 36 -6.09 1.02 -6.61
C GLN A 36 -6.61 2.37 -6.15
N ILE A 37 -6.52 3.38 -7.02
CA ILE A 37 -7.02 4.72 -6.72
C ILE A 37 -8.14 5.01 -7.71
N HIS A 38 -9.32 5.27 -7.18
CA HIS A 38 -10.53 5.44 -7.95
C HIS A 38 -11.11 6.83 -7.68
N ASN A 39 -11.26 7.62 -8.74
CA ASN A 39 -11.86 8.95 -8.61
C ASN A 39 -13.38 8.82 -8.71
N VAL A 40 -14.05 9.03 -7.58
CA VAL A 40 -15.51 9.03 -7.52
C VAL A 40 -16.04 10.41 -7.12
N LEU A 41 -15.27 11.46 -7.44
CA LEU A 41 -15.59 12.80 -6.96
C LEU A 41 -16.94 13.31 -7.51
N SER A 42 -17.04 13.45 -8.81
CA SER A 42 -18.28 13.89 -9.45
C SER A 42 -18.06 13.88 -10.97
N GLU A 43 -19.09 13.49 -11.70
CA GLU A 43 -19.02 13.45 -13.14
C GLU A 43 -18.75 14.82 -13.74
N SER A 44 -19.30 15.88 -13.15
CA SER A 44 -19.14 17.24 -13.63
C SER A 44 -17.89 17.92 -13.15
N ALA A 45 -17.14 17.31 -12.27
CA ALA A 45 -15.93 17.92 -11.72
C ALA A 45 -14.77 17.82 -12.69
N ALA A 46 -13.81 18.74 -12.56
CA ALA A 46 -12.57 18.65 -13.31
C ALA A 46 -11.78 17.42 -12.87
N PRO A 47 -10.87 16.94 -13.72
CA PRO A 47 -10.01 15.82 -13.32
C PRO A 47 -9.20 16.15 -12.08
N VAL A 48 -8.92 15.10 -11.28
CA VAL A 48 -8.07 15.21 -10.11
C VAL A 48 -6.64 14.91 -10.53
N LYS A 49 -5.73 15.77 -10.13
CA LYS A 49 -4.30 15.54 -10.33
C LYS A 49 -3.78 14.74 -9.16
N VAL A 50 -3.15 13.61 -9.43
CA VAL A 50 -2.59 12.75 -8.39
C VAL A 50 -1.09 12.66 -8.57
N GLN A 51 -0.37 12.96 -7.50
CA GLN A 51 1.09 12.87 -7.46
C GLN A 51 1.45 11.75 -6.51
N ILE A 52 2.24 10.80 -6.99
CA ILE A 52 2.68 9.66 -6.21
C ILE A 52 4.18 9.61 -6.31
N THR A 53 4.87 9.48 -5.19
CA THR A 53 6.33 9.42 -5.16
C THR A 53 6.81 8.30 -6.08
N GLY A 54 7.72 8.65 -6.99
CA GLY A 54 8.30 7.68 -7.91
C GLY A 54 7.48 7.40 -9.15
N LYS A 55 6.38 8.13 -9.35
CA LYS A 55 5.51 7.95 -10.50
C LYS A 55 5.29 9.26 -11.23
N PRO A 56 4.98 9.22 -12.54
CA PRO A 56 4.56 10.45 -13.24
C PRO A 56 3.26 10.97 -12.66
N VAL A 57 3.04 12.28 -12.81
CA VAL A 57 1.77 12.89 -12.43
C VAL A 57 0.64 12.28 -13.26
N ILE A 58 -0.48 12.00 -12.60
CA ILE A 58 -1.62 11.34 -13.22
C ILE A 58 -2.82 12.26 -13.12
N LEU A 59 -3.64 12.30 -14.18
CA LEU A 59 -4.91 12.99 -14.17
C LEU A 59 -6.01 11.94 -14.20
N LEU A 60 -6.85 11.93 -13.17
CA LEU A 60 -7.96 10.99 -13.07
C LEU A 60 -9.27 11.72 -13.28
N LYS A 61 -9.95 11.41 -14.38
CA LYS A 61 -11.30 11.90 -14.62
C LYS A 61 -12.27 11.12 -13.73
N TYR A 62 -13.50 11.58 -13.71
CA TYR A 62 -14.54 10.87 -12.96
C TYR A 62 -14.56 9.39 -13.37
N ASN A 63 -14.57 8.55 -12.36
CA ASN A 63 -14.65 7.09 -12.48
C ASN A 63 -13.39 6.42 -13.05
N ASP A 64 -12.31 7.17 -13.29
CA ASP A 64 -11.04 6.57 -13.67
C ASP A 64 -10.42 5.81 -12.50
N LEU A 65 -9.74 4.74 -12.85
CA LEU A 65 -9.06 3.87 -11.89
C LEU A 65 -7.60 3.74 -12.27
N TYR A 66 -6.71 3.99 -11.33
CA TYR A 66 -5.28 3.81 -11.52
C TYR A 66 -4.79 2.73 -10.57
N LYS A 67 -4.03 1.76 -11.09
CA LYS A 67 -3.58 0.60 -10.32
C LYS A 67 -2.10 0.36 -10.54
N TRP A 68 -1.42 -0.08 -9.47
CA TRP A 68 -0.06 -0.60 -9.59
C TRP A 68 0.24 -1.49 -8.40
N ASN A 69 1.27 -2.34 -8.56
CA ASN A 69 1.72 -3.22 -7.48
C ASN A 69 2.85 -2.57 -6.71
N VAL A 70 2.75 -2.58 -5.39
CA VAL A 70 3.84 -2.11 -4.54
C VAL A 70 4.98 -3.10 -4.65
N THR A 71 6.20 -2.58 -4.88
CA THR A 71 7.38 -3.43 -5.06
C THR A 71 8.38 -3.31 -3.93
N ARG A 72 8.21 -2.31 -3.04
CA ARG A 72 9.11 -2.09 -1.92
C ARG A 72 8.31 -1.88 -0.66
N ASN A 73 8.84 -2.38 0.45
CA ASN A 73 8.18 -2.25 1.75
C ASN A 73 8.55 -0.91 2.40
N GLU A 74 8.21 0.19 1.73
CA GLU A 74 8.52 1.55 2.15
C GLU A 74 7.27 2.42 2.01
N ILE A 75 7.19 3.49 2.79
CA ILE A 75 6.07 4.42 2.71
C ILE A 75 6.04 5.07 1.32
N ILE A 76 4.86 5.12 0.72
CA ILE A 76 4.63 5.83 -0.55
C ILE A 76 3.72 7.01 -0.25
N TYR A 77 4.24 8.22 -0.52
CA TYR A 77 3.50 9.46 -0.30
C TYR A 77 2.68 9.81 -1.52
N SER A 78 1.48 10.33 -1.29
CA SER A 78 0.58 10.73 -2.37
C SER A 78 -0.09 12.03 -2.04
N THR A 79 -0.44 12.79 -3.10
CA THR A 79 -1.19 14.03 -2.99
C THR A 79 -2.21 14.06 -4.12
N ALA A 80 -3.44 14.40 -3.77
CA ALA A 80 -4.48 14.68 -4.75
C ALA A 80 -4.73 16.18 -4.75
N ILE A 81 -4.88 16.74 -5.95
CA ILE A 81 -5.13 18.17 -6.13
C ILE A 81 -6.37 18.33 -6.99
N PHE A 82 -7.32 19.10 -6.49
CA PHE A 82 -8.57 19.37 -7.17
C PHE A 82 -8.93 20.82 -6.97
N GLY A 83 -8.74 21.63 -8.02
CA GLY A 83 -8.93 23.09 -7.89
C GLY A 83 -7.97 23.67 -6.86
N HIS A 84 -8.52 24.30 -5.85
CA HIS A 84 -7.74 24.91 -4.77
C HIS A 84 -7.57 23.99 -3.57
N TYR A 85 -8.01 22.76 -3.70
CA TYR A 85 -7.97 21.79 -2.61
C TYR A 85 -6.88 20.77 -2.84
N SER A 86 -6.28 20.33 -1.75
CA SER A 86 -5.33 19.23 -1.81
C SER A 86 -5.55 18.31 -0.63
N ALA A 87 -5.17 17.06 -0.80
CA ALA A 87 -5.21 16.05 0.25
C ALA A 87 -3.94 15.22 0.15
N ASN A 88 -3.31 14.98 1.30
CA ASN A 88 -2.08 14.20 1.38
C ASN A 88 -2.36 12.93 2.16
N TRP A 89 -1.87 11.81 1.66
CA TRP A 89 -1.99 10.55 2.38
C TRP A 89 -0.85 9.63 1.98
N HIS A 90 -0.69 8.57 2.75
CA HIS A 90 0.24 7.51 2.40
C HIS A 90 -0.51 6.49 1.55
N ALA A 91 -0.18 6.41 0.27
CA ALA A 91 -0.79 5.41 -0.61
C ALA A 91 -0.42 4.01 -0.15
N PHE A 92 0.73 3.87 0.50
CA PHE A 92 1.13 2.62 1.13
C PHE A 92 1.91 2.95 2.40
N ASP A 93 1.55 2.28 3.49
CA ASP A 93 2.24 2.39 4.78
C ASP A 93 2.51 0.97 5.26
N PRO A 94 3.79 0.55 5.34
CA PRO A 94 4.10 -0.82 5.74
C PRO A 94 3.50 -1.24 7.08
N SER A 95 3.35 -0.29 8.01
CA SER A 95 2.88 -0.63 9.34
C SER A 95 1.42 -1.04 9.38
N SER A 96 0.63 -0.60 8.39
CA SER A 96 -0.82 -0.89 8.39
C SER A 96 -1.26 -1.65 7.14
N ASP A 97 -0.53 -1.52 6.03
CA ASP A 97 -1.03 -1.99 4.73
C ASP A 97 -0.38 -3.28 4.26
N ALA A 98 0.79 -3.63 4.78
CA ALA A 98 1.47 -4.86 4.37
C ALA A 98 0.65 -6.07 4.80
N GLY A 99 0.64 -7.10 3.98
CA GLY A 99 -0.13 -8.30 4.26
C GLY A 99 -1.49 -8.33 3.61
N HIS A 100 -1.98 -7.19 3.14
CA HIS A 100 -3.25 -7.14 2.41
C HIS A 100 -3.00 -7.33 0.93
N ALA A 101 -3.96 -7.95 0.24
CA ALA A 101 -3.81 -8.21 -1.19
C ALA A 101 -4.00 -6.94 -2.01
N ILE A 102 -4.96 -6.12 -1.65
CA ILE A 102 -5.32 -4.90 -2.37
C ILE A 102 -5.61 -3.81 -1.36
N SER A 103 -5.17 -2.59 -1.67
CA SER A 103 -5.54 -1.40 -0.94
C SER A 103 -6.36 -0.53 -1.88
N PHE A 104 -7.64 -0.34 -1.55
CA PHE A 104 -8.57 0.45 -2.35
C PHE A 104 -8.64 1.87 -1.81
N TRP A 105 -8.44 2.85 -2.68
CA TRP A 105 -8.55 4.26 -2.33
C TRP A 105 -9.63 4.91 -3.17
N TRP A 106 -10.52 5.65 -2.50
CA TRP A 106 -11.55 6.44 -3.17
C TRP A 106 -11.29 7.91 -2.95
N ILE A 107 -11.25 8.67 -4.03
CA ILE A 107 -11.19 10.13 -3.98
C ILE A 107 -12.63 10.62 -4.07
N THR A 108 -13.12 11.21 -2.98
CA THR A 108 -14.51 11.63 -2.87
C THR A 108 -14.59 13.11 -2.51
N THR A 109 -15.80 13.67 -2.50
CA THR A 109 -16.00 15.06 -2.06
C THR A 109 -15.66 15.25 -0.59
N ASP A 110 -15.75 14.20 0.22
CA ASP A 110 -15.46 14.29 1.65
C ASP A 110 -13.98 14.06 1.98
N GLY A 111 -13.21 13.57 1.03
CA GLY A 111 -11.79 13.29 1.23
C GLY A 111 -11.37 11.99 0.61
N ILE A 112 -10.28 11.44 1.13
CA ILE A 112 -9.67 10.23 0.61
C ILE A 112 -9.98 9.09 1.59
N PHE A 113 -10.61 8.04 1.08
CA PHE A 113 -11.01 6.88 1.88
C PHE A 113 -10.24 5.65 1.47
N GLN A 114 -9.99 4.77 2.43
CA GLN A 114 -9.28 3.51 2.19
C GLN A 114 -10.11 2.32 2.63
N SER A 115 -10.00 1.23 1.88
CA SER A 115 -10.58 -0.06 2.25
C SER A 115 -9.64 -1.17 1.82
N PHE A 116 -9.68 -2.28 2.56
CA PHE A 116 -8.93 -3.48 2.18
C PHE A 116 -9.84 -4.56 1.61
N ASP A 117 -11.16 -4.40 1.74
CA ASP A 117 -12.14 -5.38 1.27
C ASP A 117 -13.08 -4.81 0.22
N ASN A 118 -12.87 -3.54 -0.19
CA ASN A 118 -13.71 -2.83 -1.14
C ASN A 118 -15.16 -2.69 -0.66
N ASN A 119 -15.35 -2.73 0.64
CA ASN A 119 -16.68 -2.67 1.23
C ASN A 119 -16.72 -1.74 2.43
N ASN A 120 -15.74 -1.84 3.32
CA ASN A 120 -15.68 -1.00 4.50
C ASN A 120 -14.58 0.04 4.27
N TYR A 121 -14.99 1.32 4.18
CA TYR A 121 -14.09 2.43 3.87
C TYR A 121 -13.93 3.33 5.07
N GLU A 122 -12.69 3.77 5.31
CA GLU A 122 -12.37 4.70 6.39
C GLU A 122 -11.72 5.95 5.81
N LEU A 123 -12.09 7.10 6.36
CA LEU A 123 -11.52 8.38 5.94
C LEU A 123 -10.07 8.46 6.42
N ARG A 124 -9.16 8.72 5.48
CA ARG A 124 -7.73 8.82 5.78
C ARG A 124 -7.19 10.24 5.64
N ALA A 125 -7.79 11.03 4.76
CA ALA A 125 -7.33 12.41 4.57
C ALA A 125 -8.50 13.27 4.14
N LYS A 126 -8.52 14.50 4.64
CA LYS A 126 -9.53 15.48 4.26
C LYS A 126 -8.95 16.47 3.28
N TRP A 127 -9.80 17.06 2.48
CA TRP A 127 -9.39 18.15 1.61
C TRP A 127 -9.03 19.37 2.44
N VAL A 128 -7.91 19.99 2.08
CA VAL A 128 -7.46 21.26 2.64
C VAL A 128 -7.45 22.25 1.51
N GLY A 129 -8.11 23.38 1.70
CA GLY A 129 -8.20 24.40 0.66
C GLY A 129 -7.81 25.75 1.17
N ASP A 130 -7.39 26.61 0.23
CA ASP A 130 -7.15 28.02 0.51
C ASP A 130 -8.48 28.74 0.39
N GLU A 131 -8.69 29.66 1.31
CA GLU A 131 -9.87 30.53 1.21
C GLU A 131 -9.46 31.81 0.49
N TRP A 132 -10.36 32.28 -0.36
CA TRP A 132 -10.11 33.46 -1.18
C TRP A 132 -10.85 34.68 -0.67
#